data_dd137935ffdfee785d93dd1097ac8861
#
_entry.id   dd137935ffdfee785d93dd1097ac8861
#
_cell.length_a   1.000
_cell.length_b   1.000
_cell.length_c   1.000
_cell.angle_alpha   90.00
_cell.angle_beta   90.00
_cell.angle_gamma   90.00
#
_symmetry.space_group_name_H-M   'P 1'
#
loop_
_entity.id
_entity.type
_entity.pdbx_description
1 polymer ?
#
loop_
_entity_poly.entity_id
_entity_poly.type
_entity_poly.pdbx_seq_one_letter_code
_entity_poly.pdbx_strand_id
1 'polypeptide(L)'
;MILSAAEIRRRLAEPGGLVIRPYSEASQQPASYDLRVTGHQILARGACTLVPSHEWVELPADLAATLRCRSSFARRGLLLGGGFVDPGFRGQLTLCLGNLGAEDLVLSPSDRVVQMILHRVEAGSELYGGRYQDSQGVVQAR
;
A
#
# COMPACT_ATOMS: atom_id res chain seq x y z
N MET A 1 -2.71 -13.67 11.38
CA MET A 1 -2.00 -12.92 12.45
C MET A 1 -1.36 -11.71 11.82
N ILE A 2 -1.54 -10.53 12.39
CA ILE A 2 -0.98 -9.25 11.90
C ILE A 2 0.47 -9.11 12.40
N LEU A 3 1.36 -8.61 11.55
CA LEU A 3 2.75 -8.40 11.90
C LEU A 3 2.93 -7.11 12.73
N SER A 4 3.68 -7.21 13.81
CA SER A 4 4.14 -6.05 14.58
C SER A 4 5.27 -5.32 13.85
N ALA A 5 5.57 -4.08 14.26
CA ALA A 5 6.71 -3.31 13.75
C ALA A 5 8.04 -4.07 13.87
N ALA A 6 8.25 -4.76 14.99
CA ALA A 6 9.47 -5.56 15.20
C ALA A 6 9.55 -6.71 14.19
N GLU A 7 8.45 -7.41 13.95
CA GLU A 7 8.42 -8.49 12.97
C GLU A 7 8.57 -7.97 11.53
N ILE A 8 7.98 -6.83 11.20
CA ILE A 8 8.16 -6.18 9.89
C ILE A 8 9.65 -5.89 9.65
N ARG A 9 10.33 -5.25 10.61
CA ARG A 9 11.77 -4.96 10.50
C ARG A 9 12.61 -6.23 10.37
N ARG A 10 12.26 -7.28 11.11
CA ARG A 10 12.94 -8.57 11.01
C ARG A 10 12.81 -9.15 9.61
N ARG A 11 11.61 -9.13 9.05
CA ARG A 11 11.33 -9.65 7.69
C ARG A 11 12.04 -8.83 6.60
N LEU A 12 12.17 -7.53 6.77
CA LEU A 12 12.92 -6.66 5.85
C LEU A 12 14.42 -6.95 5.83
N ALA A 13 14.97 -7.48 6.93
CA ALA A 13 16.39 -7.83 7.04
C ALA A 13 16.69 -9.23 6.49
N GLU A 14 15.69 -10.07 6.22
CA GLU A 14 15.88 -11.42 5.70
C GLU A 14 16.09 -11.41 4.18
N PRO A 15 17.12 -12.09 3.65
CA PRO A 15 17.27 -12.29 2.20
C PRO A 15 16.07 -13.04 1.63
N GLY A 16 15.47 -12.51 0.55
CA GLY A 16 14.27 -13.10 -0.06
C GLY A 16 12.98 -12.94 0.76
N GLY A 17 13.02 -12.13 1.83
CA GLY A 17 11.87 -11.81 2.64
C GLY A 17 11.01 -10.67 2.09
N LEU A 18 10.37 -9.94 3.00
CA LEU A 18 9.59 -8.76 2.67
C LEU A 18 10.49 -7.65 2.12
N VAL A 19 10.05 -7.00 1.02
CA VAL A 19 10.72 -5.81 0.48
C VAL A 19 9.76 -4.63 0.53
N ILE A 20 10.23 -3.49 1.05
CA ILE A 20 9.59 -2.18 0.96
C ILE A 20 10.69 -1.19 0.59
N ARG A 21 10.67 -0.64 -0.62
CA ARG A 21 11.70 0.28 -1.13
C ARG A 21 11.09 1.55 -1.75
N PRO A 22 11.58 2.74 -1.38
CA PRO A 22 12.50 3.03 -0.27
C PRO A 22 11.78 2.94 1.08
N TYR A 23 12.35 2.19 2.02
CA TYR A 23 11.82 2.13 3.39
C TYR A 23 12.03 3.46 4.12
N SER A 24 11.06 3.84 4.94
CA SER A 24 11.14 5.01 5.82
C SER A 24 10.72 4.63 7.24
N GLU A 25 11.58 4.86 8.20
CA GLU A 25 11.24 4.61 9.60
C GLU A 25 10.06 5.49 10.06
N ALA A 26 9.91 6.70 9.51
CA ALA A 26 8.78 7.58 9.79
C ALA A 26 7.43 7.00 9.34
N SER A 27 7.43 6.08 8.37
CA SER A 27 6.24 5.37 7.89
C SER A 27 5.90 4.12 8.69
N GLN A 28 6.84 3.62 9.51
CA GLN A 28 6.61 2.43 10.34
C GLN A 28 5.66 2.74 11.48
N GLN A 29 4.57 1.98 11.56
CA GLN A 29 3.57 2.06 12.62
C GLN A 29 3.63 0.78 13.48
N PRO A 30 3.01 0.74 14.67
CA PRO A 30 3.09 -0.42 15.56
C PRO A 30 2.70 -1.77 14.94
N ALA A 31 1.76 -1.78 13.98
CA ALA A 31 1.29 -3.01 13.32
C ALA A 31 0.96 -2.80 11.83
N SER A 32 1.61 -1.84 11.18
CA SER A 32 1.42 -1.54 9.77
C SER A 32 2.56 -0.68 9.24
N TYR A 33 2.60 -0.46 7.94
CA TYR A 33 3.48 0.48 7.27
C TYR A 33 2.65 1.48 6.45
N ASP A 34 2.92 2.77 6.60
CA ASP A 34 2.22 3.83 5.88
C ASP A 34 2.86 4.06 4.51
N LEU A 35 2.15 3.71 3.45
CA LEU A 35 2.58 3.97 2.08
C LEU A 35 2.46 5.46 1.76
N ARG A 36 3.47 5.97 1.07
CA ARG A 36 3.58 7.36 0.65
C ARG A 36 3.14 7.51 -0.81
N VAL A 37 2.82 8.73 -1.20
CA VAL A 37 2.58 9.09 -2.60
C VAL A 37 3.78 9.84 -3.19
N THR A 38 3.90 9.78 -4.52
CA THR A 38 4.89 10.55 -5.28
C THR A 38 4.23 11.77 -5.90
N GLY A 39 4.92 12.92 -5.86
CA GLY A 39 4.45 14.14 -6.50
C GLY A 39 3.17 14.73 -5.89
N HIS A 40 2.73 15.82 -6.49
CA HIS A 40 1.46 16.47 -6.14
C HIS A 40 0.30 15.78 -6.84
N GLN A 41 -0.77 15.51 -6.10
CA GLN A 41 -2.00 14.95 -6.63
C GLN A 41 -3.20 15.75 -6.15
N ILE A 42 -4.12 16.06 -7.05
CA ILE A 42 -5.41 16.66 -6.71
C ILE A 42 -6.45 15.54 -6.79
N LEU A 43 -7.06 15.22 -5.66
CA LEU A 43 -8.14 14.26 -5.57
C LEU A 43 -9.45 15.05 -5.64
N ALA A 44 -9.99 15.19 -6.83
CA ALA A 44 -11.20 15.96 -7.07
C ALA A 44 -12.38 15.36 -6.28
N ARG A 45 -13.21 16.22 -5.70
CA ARG A 45 -14.44 15.81 -5.03
C ARG A 45 -15.33 14.99 -5.97
N GLY A 46 -15.86 13.86 -5.49
CA GLY A 46 -16.75 12.98 -6.24
C GLY A 46 -16.08 12.11 -7.30
N ALA A 47 -14.74 12.12 -7.38
CA ALA A 47 -13.98 11.34 -8.34
C ALA A 47 -13.13 10.25 -7.67
N CYS A 48 -12.82 9.21 -8.43
CA CYS A 48 -11.78 8.24 -8.09
C CYS A 48 -10.51 8.58 -8.87
N THR A 49 -9.41 8.75 -8.15
CA THR A 49 -8.10 9.06 -8.74
C THR A 49 -7.15 7.89 -8.46
N LEU A 50 -6.47 7.43 -9.48
CA LEU A 50 -5.44 6.39 -9.36
C LEU A 50 -4.09 7.04 -9.07
N VAL A 51 -3.48 6.66 -7.96
CA VAL A 51 -2.22 7.24 -7.49
C VAL A 51 -1.22 6.11 -7.23
N PRO A 52 0.02 6.20 -7.71
CA PRO A 52 1.01 5.17 -7.43
C PRO A 52 1.54 5.32 -6.00
N SER A 53 1.79 4.19 -5.33
CA SER A 53 2.60 4.22 -4.13
C SER A 53 4.02 4.67 -4.46
N HIS A 54 4.66 5.40 -3.55
CA HIS A 54 6.08 5.71 -3.68
C HIS A 54 6.92 4.43 -3.56
N GLU A 55 6.49 3.53 -2.69
CA GLU A 55 7.19 2.30 -2.42
C GLU A 55 6.94 1.23 -3.49
N TRP A 56 8.00 0.54 -3.85
CA TRP A 56 7.96 -0.79 -4.43
C TRP A 56 7.87 -1.80 -3.29
N VAL A 57 6.99 -2.77 -3.38
CA VAL A 57 6.82 -3.83 -2.39
C VAL A 57 6.99 -5.21 -3.02
N GLU A 58 7.54 -6.15 -2.24
CA GLU A 58 7.58 -7.57 -2.60
C GLU A 58 7.15 -8.39 -1.38
N LEU A 59 6.12 -9.18 -1.55
CA LEU A 59 5.59 -10.03 -0.49
C LEU A 59 6.07 -11.47 -0.68
N PRO A 60 6.69 -12.08 0.34
CA PRO A 60 7.04 -13.50 0.28
C PRO A 60 5.78 -14.39 0.33
N ALA A 61 5.95 -15.68 0.10
CA ALA A 61 4.86 -16.65 0.00
C ALA A 61 3.98 -16.77 1.26
N ASP A 62 4.50 -16.38 2.40
CA ASP A 62 3.82 -16.48 3.70
C ASP A 62 3.23 -15.15 4.20
N LEU A 63 3.23 -14.11 3.35
CA LEU A 63 2.65 -12.82 3.69
C LEU A 63 1.65 -12.35 2.64
N ALA A 64 0.54 -11.80 3.11
CA ALA A 64 -0.40 -11.01 2.34
C ALA A 64 -0.55 -9.63 2.99
N ALA A 65 -1.15 -8.67 2.28
CA ALA A 65 -1.43 -7.38 2.88
C ALA A 65 -2.84 -6.88 2.59
N THR A 66 -3.40 -6.17 3.56
CA THR A 66 -4.62 -5.37 3.39
C THR A 66 -4.25 -3.90 3.41
N LEU A 67 -4.81 -3.13 2.49
CA LEU A 67 -4.61 -1.70 2.41
C LEU A 67 -5.83 -0.94 2.96
N ARG A 68 -5.58 0.14 3.70
CA ARG A 68 -6.64 1.02 4.23
C ARG A 68 -6.20 2.47 4.15
N CYS A 69 -7.13 3.40 3.93
CA CYS A 69 -6.82 4.81 4.15
C CYS A 69 -6.42 5.07 5.59
N ARG A 70 -5.43 5.93 5.79
CA ARG A 70 -5.14 6.44 7.13
C ARG A 70 -6.32 7.27 7.64
N SER A 71 -6.57 7.19 8.94
CA SER A 71 -7.73 7.81 9.58
C SER A 71 -7.82 9.32 9.35
N SER A 72 -6.70 10.02 9.27
CA SER A 72 -6.66 11.46 8.99
C SER A 72 -7.24 11.82 7.62
N PHE A 73 -7.03 10.98 6.61
CA PHE A 73 -7.62 11.15 5.28
C PHE A 73 -9.04 10.59 5.20
N ALA A 74 -9.29 9.44 5.83
CA ALA A 74 -10.61 8.85 5.87
C ALA A 74 -11.66 9.79 6.51
N ARG A 75 -11.27 10.52 7.55
CA ARG A 75 -12.13 11.54 8.20
C ARG A 75 -12.44 12.75 7.30
N ARG A 76 -11.67 12.96 6.25
CA ARG A 76 -11.91 13.97 5.22
C ARG A 76 -12.67 13.43 4.01
N GLY A 77 -13.16 12.19 4.10
CA GLY A 77 -13.96 11.55 3.05
C GLY A 77 -13.16 10.73 2.05
N LEU A 78 -11.86 10.53 2.26
CA LEU A 78 -11.06 9.71 1.36
C LEU A 78 -11.28 8.23 1.64
N LEU A 79 -11.63 7.48 0.59
CA LEU A 79 -11.79 6.02 0.62
C LEU A 79 -10.82 5.36 -0.34
N LEU A 80 -10.36 4.17 0.03
CA LEU A 80 -9.55 3.31 -0.82
C LEU A 80 -10.42 2.19 -1.41
N GLY A 81 -10.48 2.10 -2.73
CA GLY A 81 -11.11 0.99 -3.45
C GLY A 81 -10.14 -0.18 -3.64
N GLY A 82 -10.59 -1.41 -3.42
CA GLY A 82 -9.75 -2.60 -3.48
C GLY A 82 -8.83 -2.71 -2.26
N GLY A 83 -7.61 -3.17 -2.46
CA GLY A 83 -6.60 -3.11 -1.42
C GLY A 83 -6.25 -4.42 -0.74
N PHE A 84 -6.30 -5.52 -1.45
CA PHE A 84 -5.68 -6.77 -1.04
C PHE A 84 -4.44 -7.04 -1.91
N VAL A 85 -3.35 -7.43 -1.27
CA VAL A 85 -2.09 -7.76 -1.93
C VAL A 85 -1.74 -9.20 -1.61
N ASP A 86 -1.73 -10.04 -2.64
CA ASP A 86 -1.49 -11.47 -2.51
C ASP A 86 -0.02 -11.82 -2.23
N PRO A 87 0.24 -13.00 -1.63
CA PRO A 87 1.59 -13.55 -1.54
C PRO A 87 2.27 -13.63 -2.92
N GLY A 88 3.55 -13.28 -2.98
CA GLY A 88 4.31 -13.29 -4.22
C GLY A 88 4.12 -12.06 -5.11
N PHE A 89 3.23 -11.13 -4.75
CA PHE A 89 3.15 -9.85 -5.47
C PHE A 89 4.45 -9.06 -5.31
N ARG A 90 4.86 -8.41 -6.40
CA ARG A 90 5.93 -7.42 -6.39
C ARG A 90 5.59 -6.27 -7.35
N GLY A 91 5.84 -5.06 -6.94
CA GLY A 91 5.55 -3.88 -7.75
C GLY A 91 5.24 -2.64 -6.92
N GLN A 92 5.00 -1.53 -7.62
CA GLN A 92 4.30 -0.40 -7.04
C GLN A 92 2.81 -0.69 -7.01
N LEU A 93 2.15 -0.21 -5.96
CA LEU A 93 0.71 -0.37 -5.81
C LEU A 93 -0.02 0.82 -6.44
N THR A 94 -1.05 0.55 -7.21
CA THR A 94 -1.97 1.60 -7.67
C THR A 94 -3.06 1.78 -6.62
N LEU A 95 -3.04 2.93 -5.96
CA LEU A 95 -3.99 3.31 -4.93
C LEU A 95 -5.23 3.94 -5.58
N CYS A 96 -6.37 3.28 -5.49
CA CYS A 96 -7.64 3.76 -6.05
C CYS A 96 -8.33 4.63 -5.01
N LEU A 97 -8.13 5.94 -5.07
CA LEU A 97 -8.58 6.89 -4.05
C LEU A 97 -9.85 7.62 -4.47
N GLY A 98 -10.96 7.32 -3.81
CA GLY A 98 -12.25 8.00 -4.00
C GLY A 98 -12.43 9.12 -2.99
N ASN A 99 -12.71 10.34 -3.45
CA ASN A 99 -12.97 11.47 -2.58
C ASN A 99 -14.48 11.71 -2.45
N LEU A 100 -15.07 11.26 -1.36
CA LEU A 100 -16.47 11.50 -1.00
C LEU A 100 -16.65 12.68 -0.05
N GLY A 101 -15.59 13.45 0.20
CA GLY A 101 -15.64 14.63 1.05
C GLY A 101 -16.28 15.83 0.36
N ALA A 102 -16.35 16.95 1.09
CA ALA A 102 -16.98 18.19 0.61
C ALA A 102 -16.08 19.01 -0.31
N GLU A 103 -14.76 18.77 -0.28
CA GLU A 103 -13.75 19.58 -0.97
C GLU A 103 -12.75 18.69 -1.71
N ASP A 104 -12.06 19.28 -2.68
CA ASP A 104 -10.89 18.65 -3.28
C ASP A 104 -9.79 18.45 -2.24
N LEU A 105 -9.09 17.34 -2.31
CA LEU A 105 -7.96 17.05 -1.45
C LEU A 105 -6.66 17.13 -2.24
N VAL A 106 -5.70 17.89 -1.73
CA VAL A 106 -4.36 17.99 -2.32
C VAL A 106 -3.41 17.10 -1.54
N LEU A 107 -2.77 16.19 -2.24
CA LEU A 107 -1.66 15.38 -1.71
C LEU A 107 -0.35 16.00 -2.14
N SER A 108 0.58 16.10 -1.21
CA SER A 108 1.95 16.54 -1.45
C SER A 108 2.90 15.36 -1.53
N PRO A 109 4.08 15.51 -2.16
CA PRO A 109 5.09 14.46 -2.18
C PRO A 109 5.40 13.95 -0.77
N SER A 110 5.52 12.65 -0.63
CA SER A 110 5.79 11.95 0.64
C SER A 110 4.64 11.96 1.66
N ASP A 111 3.46 12.45 1.30
CA ASP A 111 2.28 12.27 2.16
C ASP A 111 2.00 10.78 2.35
N ARG A 112 1.78 10.39 3.62
CA ARG A 112 1.43 9.03 4.02
C ARG A 112 -0.08 8.89 4.03
N VAL A 113 -0.62 8.19 3.03
CA VAL A 113 -2.06 8.18 2.74
C VAL A 113 -2.71 6.85 3.06
N VAL A 114 -2.00 5.76 2.80
CA VAL A 114 -2.55 4.40 2.90
C VAL A 114 -1.72 3.56 3.86
N GLN A 115 -2.41 2.90 4.75
CA GLN A 115 -1.86 1.93 5.70
C GLN A 115 -1.79 0.55 5.06
N MET A 116 -0.62 -0.06 5.00
CA MET A 116 -0.43 -1.45 4.61
C MET A 116 -0.30 -2.32 5.85
N ILE A 117 -1.27 -3.21 6.06
CA ILE A 117 -1.34 -4.15 7.17
C ILE A 117 -0.92 -5.52 6.66
N LEU A 118 0.19 -6.05 7.17
CA LEU A 118 0.73 -7.33 6.75
C LEU A 118 0.17 -8.48 7.60
N HIS A 119 -0.24 -9.55 6.94
CA HIS A 119 -0.82 -10.75 7.53
C HIS A 119 0.02 -11.98 7.20
N ARG A 120 0.18 -12.89 8.15
CA ARG A 120 0.66 -14.22 7.84
C ARG A 120 -0.41 -15.01 7.10
N VAL A 121 0.01 -15.71 6.05
CA VAL A 121 -0.80 -16.67 5.31
C VAL A 121 -0.41 -18.07 5.77
N GLU A 122 -1.41 -18.86 6.13
CA GLU A 122 -1.19 -20.22 6.60
C GLU A 122 -0.86 -21.14 5.42
N ALA A 123 0.27 -21.83 5.50
CA ALA A 123 0.71 -22.93 4.61
C ALA A 123 0.47 -22.69 3.10
N GLY A 124 0.59 -21.45 2.62
CA GLY A 124 0.37 -21.10 1.21
C GLY A 124 1.57 -21.46 0.35
N SER A 125 1.32 -22.14 -0.77
CA SER A 125 2.33 -22.43 -1.80
C SER A 125 2.07 -21.72 -3.13
N GLU A 126 0.87 -21.16 -3.30
CA GLU A 126 0.51 -20.45 -4.51
C GLU A 126 0.95 -18.99 -4.42
N LEU A 127 1.57 -18.51 -5.49
CA LEU A 127 2.06 -17.15 -5.59
C LEU A 127 1.26 -16.37 -6.62
N TYR A 128 1.15 -15.06 -6.40
CA TYR A 128 0.50 -14.17 -7.32
C TYR A 128 1.14 -14.23 -8.72
N GLY A 129 0.33 -14.58 -9.71
CA GLY A 129 0.68 -14.59 -11.13
C GLY A 129 -0.26 -13.73 -11.98
N GLY A 130 -0.91 -12.76 -11.36
CA GLY A 130 -1.92 -11.92 -12.01
C GLY A 130 -1.36 -10.80 -12.87
N ARG A 131 -2.27 -10.04 -13.47
CA ARG A 131 -1.99 -9.01 -14.49
C ARG A 131 -1.18 -7.82 -14.00
N TYR A 132 -1.11 -7.61 -12.69
CA TYR A 132 -0.47 -6.45 -12.09
C TYR A 132 0.92 -6.75 -11.51
N GLN A 133 1.47 -7.95 -11.80
CA GLN A 133 2.83 -8.28 -11.38
C GLN A 133 3.84 -7.34 -12.06
N ASP A 134 4.85 -6.91 -11.30
CA ASP A 134 5.89 -5.98 -11.74
C ASP A 134 5.37 -4.60 -12.19
N SER A 135 4.25 -4.15 -11.61
CA SER A 135 3.67 -2.85 -11.89
C SER A 135 4.60 -1.70 -11.50
N GLN A 136 4.68 -0.71 -12.37
CA GLN A 136 5.39 0.55 -12.14
C GLN A 136 4.47 1.73 -12.43
N GLY A 137 4.47 2.71 -11.53
CA GLY A 137 3.55 3.84 -11.64
C GLY A 137 2.08 3.43 -11.51
N VAL A 138 1.20 4.22 -12.09
CA VAL A 138 -0.24 3.93 -12.16
C VAL A 138 -0.50 2.90 -13.25
N VAL A 139 -1.19 1.82 -12.88
CA VAL A 139 -1.65 0.82 -13.83
C VAL A 139 -3.17 0.85 -13.90
N GLN A 140 -3.72 1.05 -15.09
CA GLN A 140 -5.14 1.04 -15.35
C GLN A 140 -5.72 -0.38 -15.29
N ALA A 141 -7.03 -0.49 -15.14
CA ALA A 141 -7.72 -1.77 -15.21
C ALA A 141 -7.43 -2.49 -16.55
N ARG A 142 -7.15 -3.79 -16.48
CA ARG A 142 -6.81 -4.64 -17.62
C ARG A 142 -7.79 -5.82 -17.74
#